data_83a623a718ce5890a90e854948cfc1f2
#
_entry.id   83a623a718ce5890a90e854948cfc1f2
#
_cell.length_a   1.000
_cell.length_b   1.000
_cell.length_c   1.000
_cell.angle_alpha   90.00
_cell.angle_beta   90.00
_cell.angle_gamma   90.00
#
_symmetry.space_group_name_H-M   'P 1'
#
loop_
_entity.id
_entity.type
_entity.pdbx_description
1 polymer ?
#
loop_
_entity_poly.entity_id
_entity_poly.type
_entity_poly.pdbx_seq_one_letter_code
_entity_poly.pdbx_strand_id
1 'polypeptide(L)'
;LKVKRGDVFYADLNPVIGSEQGGVRPVLIVQNDIGNKYSPTVIVAAITSRINKAKLPTHVEIPSDYTNLDKDSVVLLEQIRTIDKKRLQRHIAHLGDDVIEDVNTSLEISLGLIDI
;
A
#
# COMPACT_ATOMS: atom_id res chain seq x y z
N LEU A 1 -16.33 -4.07 8.48
CA LEU A 1 -15.12 -3.30 8.20
C LEU A 1 -15.28 -2.52 6.90
N LYS A 2 -15.28 -1.20 7.00
CA LYS A 2 -15.40 -0.34 5.83
C LYS A 2 -14.00 -0.02 5.30
N VAL A 3 -13.77 -0.35 4.04
CA VAL A 3 -12.48 -0.16 3.36
C VAL A 3 -12.67 0.75 2.17
N LYS A 4 -11.81 1.75 2.02
CA LYS A 4 -11.80 2.67 0.88
C LYS A 4 -10.42 2.72 0.24
N ARG A 5 -10.38 2.93 -1.07
CA ARG A 5 -9.12 3.14 -1.78
C ARG A 5 -8.41 4.36 -1.19
N GLY A 6 -7.13 4.21 -0.89
CA GLY A 6 -6.34 5.25 -0.22
C GLY A 6 -6.24 5.08 1.28
N ASP A 7 -7.01 4.16 1.86
CA ASP A 7 -6.87 3.84 3.28
C ASP A 7 -5.58 3.10 3.56
N VAL A 8 -4.99 3.38 4.72
CA VAL A 8 -3.83 2.66 5.26
C VAL A 8 -4.29 1.85 6.47
N PHE A 9 -4.01 0.55 6.43
CA PHE A 9 -4.31 -0.39 7.52
C PHE A 9 -3.04 -1.12 7.93
N TYR A 10 -2.95 -1.56 9.18
CA TYR A 10 -2.06 -2.66 9.53
C TYR A 10 -2.65 -3.96 9.00
N ALA A 11 -1.80 -4.82 8.46
CA ALA A 11 -2.19 -6.13 7.98
C ALA A 11 -1.09 -7.16 8.25
N ASP A 12 -1.50 -8.41 8.49
CA ASP A 12 -0.57 -9.52 8.57
C ASP A 12 -0.35 -10.09 7.16
N LEU A 13 0.86 -9.93 6.65
CA LEU A 13 1.23 -10.36 5.30
C LEU A 13 1.86 -11.75 5.27
N ASN A 14 2.12 -12.37 6.42
CA ASN A 14 2.68 -13.72 6.46
C ASN A 14 1.64 -14.80 6.09
N PRO A 15 2.06 -15.91 5.50
CA PRO A 15 3.43 -16.27 5.11
C PRO A 15 3.88 -15.62 3.81
N VAL A 16 5.18 -15.40 3.68
CA VAL A 16 5.80 -14.86 2.46
C VAL A 16 7.04 -15.68 2.11
N ILE A 17 7.55 -15.47 0.90
CA ILE A 17 8.75 -16.17 0.39
C ILE A 17 9.78 -15.12 -0.05
N GLY A 18 11.03 -15.32 0.33
CA GLY A 18 12.18 -14.57 -0.18
C GLY A 18 12.05 -13.06 0.04
N SER A 19 12.12 -12.31 -1.03
CA SER A 19 12.13 -10.84 -0.99
C SER A 19 10.76 -10.19 -0.87
N GLU A 20 9.69 -10.99 -0.71
CA GLU A 20 8.36 -10.45 -0.46
C GLU A 20 8.29 -9.76 0.89
N GLN A 21 7.56 -8.64 0.94
CA GLN A 21 7.34 -7.94 2.20
C GLN A 21 6.42 -8.75 3.11
N GLY A 22 6.88 -9.07 4.31
CA GLY A 22 6.14 -9.93 5.25
C GLY A 22 5.94 -9.26 6.62
N GLY A 23 5.39 -10.04 7.54
CA GLY A 23 5.07 -9.60 8.89
C GLY A 23 3.83 -8.73 8.97
N VAL A 24 3.56 -8.21 10.17
CA VAL A 24 2.51 -7.23 10.41
C VAL A 24 3.09 -5.86 10.07
N ARG A 25 2.48 -5.20 9.10
CA ARG A 25 2.96 -3.90 8.62
C ARG A 25 1.84 -3.07 8.02
N PRO A 26 2.07 -1.76 7.85
CA PRO A 26 1.11 -0.93 7.13
C PRO A 26 1.00 -1.37 5.67
N VAL A 27 -0.21 -1.30 5.14
CA VAL A 27 -0.49 -1.51 3.73
C VAL A 27 -1.42 -0.41 3.23
N LEU A 28 -1.27 -0.04 1.97
CA LEU A 28 -2.17 0.90 1.29
C LEU A 28 -3.20 0.13 0.49
N ILE A 29 -4.47 0.46 0.66
CA ILE A 29 -5.55 -0.10 -0.16
C ILE A 29 -5.49 0.56 -1.54
N VAL A 30 -5.20 -0.23 -2.57
CA VAL A 30 -5.14 0.27 -3.95
C VAL A 30 -6.29 -0.25 -4.81
N GLN A 31 -7.07 -1.20 -4.30
CA GLN A 31 -8.24 -1.74 -4.99
C GLN A 31 -9.33 -0.68 -5.14
N ASN A 32 -10.09 -0.75 -6.25
CA ASN A 32 -11.22 0.14 -6.48
C ASN A 32 -12.32 -0.05 -5.42
N ASP A 33 -13.15 0.99 -5.24
CA ASP A 33 -14.11 1.02 -4.14
C ASP A 33 -15.32 0.09 -4.35
N ILE A 34 -15.61 -0.31 -5.57
CA ILE A 34 -16.65 -1.32 -5.83
C ILE A 34 -16.16 -2.67 -5.28
N GLY A 35 -14.93 -3.04 -5.62
CA GLY A 35 -14.30 -4.25 -5.06
C GLY A 35 -14.17 -4.17 -3.54
N ASN A 36 -13.78 -3.01 -3.02
CA ASN A 36 -13.66 -2.81 -1.57
C ASN A 36 -14.99 -3.03 -0.84
N LYS A 37 -16.10 -2.70 -1.48
CA LYS A 37 -17.42 -2.89 -0.88
C LYS A 37 -17.91 -4.34 -0.94
N TYR A 38 -17.68 -5.02 -2.06
CA TYR A 38 -18.34 -6.30 -2.32
C TYR A 38 -17.42 -7.52 -2.29
N SER A 39 -16.12 -7.35 -2.50
CA SER A 39 -15.19 -8.48 -2.52
C SER A 39 -14.75 -8.87 -1.10
N PRO A 40 -14.56 -10.17 -0.82
CA PRO A 40 -13.94 -10.61 0.45
C PRO A 40 -12.43 -10.36 0.48
N THR A 41 -11.83 -9.96 -0.63
CA THR A 41 -10.40 -9.68 -0.74
C THR A 41 -10.14 -8.24 -1.12
N VAL A 42 -8.92 -7.77 -0.86
CA VAL A 42 -8.46 -6.44 -1.22
C VAL A 42 -7.08 -6.51 -1.87
N ILE A 43 -6.85 -5.64 -2.84
CA ILE A 43 -5.51 -5.46 -3.43
C ILE A 43 -4.82 -4.35 -2.63
N VAL A 44 -3.64 -4.66 -2.11
CA VAL A 44 -2.86 -3.75 -1.27
C VAL A 44 -1.44 -3.60 -1.79
N ALA A 45 -0.81 -2.49 -1.44
CA ALA A 45 0.64 -2.26 -1.62
C ALA A 45 1.29 -2.22 -0.24
N ALA A 46 2.41 -2.91 -0.08
CA ALA A 46 3.15 -2.91 1.17
C ALA A 46 3.80 -1.54 1.43
N ILE A 47 3.86 -1.16 2.70
CA ILE A 47 4.52 0.06 3.14
C ILE A 47 5.69 -0.34 4.04
N THR A 48 6.84 0.30 3.88
CA THR A 48 8.03 0.06 4.69
C THR A 48 8.59 1.38 5.21
N SER A 49 9.17 1.35 6.41
CA SER A 49 9.93 2.48 6.97
C SER A 49 11.41 2.43 6.59
N ARG A 50 11.85 1.42 5.86
CA ARG A 50 13.23 1.30 5.40
C ARG A 50 13.43 2.12 4.13
N ILE A 51 13.77 3.39 4.30
CA ILE A 51 13.90 4.35 3.20
C ILE A 51 15.32 4.59 2.72
N ASN A 52 16.27 3.81 3.22
CA ASN A 52 17.69 3.91 2.82
C ASN A 52 18.02 3.11 1.55
N LYS A 53 17.02 2.53 0.91
CA LYS A 53 17.19 1.85 -0.39
C LYS A 53 17.16 2.86 -1.52
N ALA A 54 17.81 2.53 -2.63
CA ALA A 54 17.68 3.30 -3.86
C ALA A 54 16.20 3.40 -4.26
N LYS A 55 15.77 4.63 -4.57
CA LYS A 55 14.37 4.86 -4.96
C LYS A 55 14.10 4.30 -6.35
N LEU A 56 12.99 3.61 -6.49
CA LEU A 56 12.48 3.17 -7.78
C LEU A 56 11.30 4.05 -8.20
N PRO A 57 11.00 4.13 -9.51
CA PRO A 57 9.80 4.86 -9.98
C PRO A 57 8.50 4.31 -9.39
N THR A 58 8.54 3.09 -8.85
CA THR A 58 7.40 2.43 -8.21
C THR A 58 7.30 2.71 -6.72
N HIS A 59 8.14 3.59 -6.19
CA HIS A 59 8.13 3.99 -4.77
C HIS A 59 7.48 5.36 -4.61
N VAL A 60 6.61 5.47 -3.60
CA VAL A 60 5.99 6.74 -3.21
C VAL A 60 6.29 7.00 -1.74
N GLU A 61 6.97 8.11 -1.46
CA GLU A 61 7.29 8.50 -0.09
C GLU A 61 6.07 9.09 0.61
N ILE A 62 5.90 8.72 1.88
CA ILE A 62 4.87 9.28 2.75
C ILE A 62 5.57 9.79 4.01
N PRO A 63 5.71 11.11 4.19
CA PRO A 63 6.23 11.66 5.44
C PRO A 63 5.33 11.29 6.62
N SER A 64 5.92 11.11 7.80
CA SER A 64 5.18 10.72 9.01
C SER A 64 4.11 11.72 9.43
N ASP A 65 4.28 13.00 9.09
CA ASP A 65 3.30 14.04 9.40
C ASP A 65 2.04 13.98 8.52
N TYR A 66 2.06 13.20 7.44
CA TYR A 66 0.87 12.93 6.60
C TYR A 66 -0.01 11.81 7.14
N THR A 67 0.51 11.03 8.07
CA THR A 67 -0.16 9.81 8.56
C THR A 67 0.05 9.68 10.05
N ASN A 68 -0.61 8.69 10.65
CA ASN A 68 -0.37 8.31 12.04
C ASN A 68 0.74 7.26 12.17
N LEU A 69 1.61 7.15 11.17
CA LEU A 69 2.78 6.29 11.23
C LEU A 69 3.89 6.98 12.01
N ASP A 70 4.63 6.21 12.80
CA ASP A 70 5.68 6.74 13.68
C ASP A 70 6.90 7.23 12.91
N LYS A 71 7.08 6.75 11.67
CA LYS A 71 8.26 7.04 10.85
C LYS A 71 7.85 7.41 9.44
N ASP A 72 8.69 8.19 8.78
CA ASP A 72 8.61 8.37 7.34
C ASP A 72 8.64 7.00 6.67
N SER A 73 7.80 6.82 5.67
CA SER A 73 7.57 5.52 5.05
C SER A 73 7.53 5.63 3.54
N VAL A 74 7.61 4.48 2.89
CA VAL A 74 7.57 4.37 1.43
C VAL A 74 6.53 3.31 1.07
N VAL A 75 5.63 3.67 0.16
CA VAL A 75 4.73 2.70 -0.47
C VAL A 75 5.49 2.01 -1.61
N LEU A 76 5.46 0.70 -1.62
CA LEU A 76 6.17 -0.13 -2.59
C LEU A 76 5.16 -0.66 -3.61
N LEU A 77 5.00 0.05 -4.74
CA LEU A 77 4.00 -0.32 -5.73
C LEU A 77 4.41 -1.53 -6.58
N GLU A 78 5.65 -2.00 -6.45
CA GLU A 78 6.07 -3.30 -6.99
C GLU A 78 5.74 -4.46 -6.03
N GLN A 79 5.36 -4.17 -4.79
CA GLN A 79 4.97 -5.16 -3.78
C GLN A 79 3.46 -5.11 -3.56
N ILE A 80 2.70 -5.26 -4.65
CA ILE A 80 1.25 -5.33 -4.55
C ILE A 80 0.80 -6.79 -4.50
N ARG A 81 -0.26 -7.05 -3.76
CA ARG A 81 -0.83 -8.38 -3.64
C ARG A 81 -2.29 -8.31 -3.20
N THR A 82 -3.01 -9.38 -3.47
CA THR A 82 -4.37 -9.56 -2.98
C THR A 82 -4.33 -10.33 -1.67
N ILE A 83 -5.02 -9.81 -0.66
CA ILE A 83 -5.14 -10.46 0.64
C ILE A 83 -6.63 -10.56 1.03
N ASP A 84 -6.96 -11.51 1.89
CA ASP A 84 -8.27 -11.58 2.50
C ASP A 84 -8.47 -10.38 3.45
N LYS A 85 -9.65 -9.80 3.46
CA LYS A 85 -9.97 -8.68 4.37
C LYS A 85 -9.75 -9.03 5.84
N LYS A 86 -9.81 -10.31 6.20
CA LYS A 86 -9.54 -10.77 7.58
C LYS A 86 -8.10 -10.51 8.02
N ARG A 87 -7.18 -10.28 7.09
CA ARG A 87 -5.80 -9.92 7.42
C ARG A 87 -5.66 -8.46 7.84
N LEU A 88 -6.64 -7.62 7.52
CA LEU A 88 -6.64 -6.21 7.90
C LEU A 88 -6.90 -6.10 9.39
N GLN A 89 -6.11 -5.26 10.06
CA GLN A 89 -6.23 -5.00 11.49
C GLN A 89 -6.75 -3.58 11.71
N ARG A 90 -5.93 -2.68 12.20
CA ARG A 90 -6.33 -1.33 12.56
C ARG A 90 -6.20 -0.36 11.37
N HIS A 91 -7.23 0.45 11.14
CA HIS A 91 -7.15 1.60 10.23
C HIS A 91 -6.21 2.65 10.83
N ILE A 92 -5.29 3.17 10.01
CA ILE A 92 -4.28 4.12 10.45
C ILE A 92 -4.55 5.52 9.90
N ALA A 93 -4.84 5.60 8.60
CA ALA A 93 -4.93 6.89 7.90
C ALA A 93 -5.68 6.72 6.57
N HIS A 94 -6.01 7.85 5.98
CA HIS A 94 -6.49 7.93 4.59
C HIS A 94 -5.62 8.96 3.87
N LEU A 95 -4.97 8.57 2.79
CA LEU A 95 -4.05 9.44 2.07
C LEU A 95 -4.80 10.40 1.16
N GLY A 96 -4.32 11.63 1.09
CA GLY A 96 -4.90 12.67 0.26
C GLY A 96 -4.69 12.45 -1.24
N ASP A 97 -5.46 13.20 -2.04
CA ASP A 97 -5.51 13.02 -3.50
C ASP A 97 -4.16 13.26 -4.17
N ASP A 98 -3.34 14.17 -3.67
CA ASP A 98 -2.01 14.45 -4.20
C ASP A 98 -1.08 13.24 -4.11
N VAL A 99 -1.10 12.56 -2.95
CA VAL A 99 -0.32 11.32 -2.77
C VAL A 99 -0.89 10.20 -3.62
N ILE A 100 -2.21 10.09 -3.71
CA ILE A 100 -2.86 9.06 -4.51
C ILE A 100 -2.58 9.24 -6.00
N GLU A 101 -2.44 10.47 -6.51
CA GLU A 101 -1.99 10.70 -7.88
C GLU A 101 -0.61 10.10 -8.14
N ASP A 102 0.32 10.29 -7.22
CA ASP A 102 1.66 9.69 -7.31
C ASP A 102 1.59 8.17 -7.26
N VAL A 103 0.72 7.62 -6.40
CA VAL A 103 0.47 6.19 -6.32
C VAL A 103 -0.07 5.66 -7.66
N ASN A 104 -1.02 6.35 -8.26
CA ASN A 104 -1.59 5.94 -9.55
C ASN A 104 -0.52 5.87 -10.64
N THR A 105 0.33 6.89 -10.75
CA THR A 105 1.43 6.89 -11.71
C THR A 105 2.41 5.74 -11.46
N SER A 106 2.78 5.51 -10.21
CA SER A 106 3.68 4.43 -9.84
C SER A 106 3.07 3.05 -10.12
N LEU A 107 1.77 2.88 -9.93
CA LEU A 107 1.05 1.65 -10.29
C LEU A 107 1.06 1.42 -11.80
N GLU A 108 0.82 2.46 -12.60
CA GLU A 108 0.86 2.36 -14.06
C GLU A 108 2.25 1.91 -14.54
N ILE A 109 3.30 2.45 -13.94
CA ILE A 109 4.68 2.05 -14.23
C ILE A 109 4.92 0.60 -13.79
N SER A 110 4.53 0.26 -12.56
CA SER A 110 4.76 -1.06 -11.98
C SER A 110 4.10 -2.17 -12.80
N LEU A 111 2.91 -1.90 -13.32
CA LEU A 111 2.14 -2.87 -14.10
C LEU A 111 2.44 -2.82 -15.59
N GLY A 112 3.36 -1.95 -16.02
CA GLY A 112 3.74 -1.83 -17.42
C GLY A 112 2.68 -1.19 -18.30
N LEU A 113 1.77 -0.40 -17.72
CA LEU A 113 0.72 0.28 -18.47
C LEU A 113 1.23 1.52 -19.17
N ILE A 114 2.32 2.08 -18.68
CA ILE A 114 3.04 3.19 -19.30
C ILE A 114 4.54 2.92 -19.21
N ASP A 115 5.32 3.53 -20.11
CA ASP A 115 6.78 3.44 -20.06
C ASP A 115 7.34 4.39 -19.01
N ILE A 116 8.51 4.03 -18.50
CA ILE A 116 9.23 4.86 -17.55
C ILE A 116 9.95 6.01 -18.31
#